data_18af8765e61c379cc5951f51d63a9c9c
#
_entry.id   18af8765e61c379cc5951f51d63a9c9c
#
_cell.length_a   1.000
_cell.length_b   1.000
_cell.length_c   1.000
_cell.angle_alpha   90.00
_cell.angle_beta   90.00
_cell.angle_gamma   90.00
#
_symmetry.space_group_name_H-M   'P 1'
#
loop_
_entity.id
_entity.type
_entity.pdbx_description
1 polymer ?
#
loop_
_entity_poly.entity_id
_entity_poly.type
_entity_poly.pdbx_seq_one_letter_code
_entity_poly.pdbx_strand_id
1 'polypeptide(L)'
;MADSVRVGLIQLTAEDTPAANVRKTLPRIEEAAAKGAKIIGLQEMFTTKYFCITQDPKNFDLAEPIETGPSVTELAKAAKRLGVVIVAPLFEARGSEVYHNTAAVIDADGTVLGK
;
A
#
# COMPACT_ATOMS: atom_id res chain seq x y z
N MET A 1 -25.05 2.42 -19.74
CA MET A 1 -23.86 1.71 -19.22
C MET A 1 -22.78 2.74 -18.95
N ALA A 2 -22.19 2.75 -17.77
CA ALA A 2 -21.10 3.66 -17.47
C ALA A 2 -19.78 3.10 -18.02
N ASP A 3 -19.15 3.83 -18.91
CA ASP A 3 -17.84 3.50 -19.48
C ASP A 3 -16.69 4.10 -18.64
N SER A 4 -16.96 4.42 -17.38
CA SER A 4 -16.00 5.04 -16.48
C SER A 4 -15.98 4.38 -15.11
N VAL A 5 -14.80 4.35 -14.50
CA VAL A 5 -14.59 3.91 -13.12
C VAL A 5 -13.99 5.08 -12.32
N ARG A 6 -14.47 5.30 -11.10
CA ARG A 6 -13.91 6.31 -10.22
C ARG A 6 -12.66 5.76 -9.53
N VAL A 7 -11.57 6.51 -9.65
CA VAL A 7 -10.28 6.18 -9.04
C VAL A 7 -10.01 7.19 -7.91
N GLY A 8 -9.49 6.70 -6.79
CA GLY A 8 -8.98 7.52 -5.70
C GLY A 8 -7.46 7.50 -5.70
N LEU A 9 -6.83 8.66 -5.54
CA LEU A 9 -5.39 8.79 -5.36
C LEU A 9 -5.13 9.39 -3.98
N ILE A 10 -4.28 8.72 -3.20
CA ILE A 10 -3.93 9.15 -1.85
C ILE A 10 -2.45 9.48 -1.81
N GLN A 11 -2.14 10.69 -1.37
CA GLN A 11 -0.78 11.16 -1.19
C GLN A 11 -0.66 11.83 0.17
N LEU A 12 0.21 11.30 1.01
CA LEU A 12 0.41 11.74 2.40
C LEU A 12 1.90 11.94 2.68
N THR A 13 2.19 12.77 3.66
CA THR A 13 3.52 12.81 4.27
C THR A 13 3.75 11.53 5.06
N ALA A 14 4.96 10.96 4.96
CA ALA A 14 5.31 9.73 5.65
C ALA A 14 5.72 9.97 7.10
N GLU A 15 5.29 9.06 7.95
CA GLU A 15 5.73 8.90 9.34
C GLU A 15 7.00 8.03 9.41
N ASP A 16 7.55 7.87 10.63
CA ASP A 16 8.82 7.17 10.83
C ASP A 16 8.72 5.63 10.75
N THR A 17 7.53 5.06 10.90
CA THR A 17 7.34 3.61 10.91
C THR A 17 6.26 3.16 9.91
N PRO A 18 6.40 1.94 9.33
CA PRO A 18 5.38 1.38 8.45
C PRO A 18 4.00 1.31 9.11
N ALA A 19 3.93 0.88 10.37
CA ALA A 19 2.67 0.79 11.10
C ALA A 19 1.97 2.15 11.25
N ALA A 20 2.72 3.22 11.49
CA ALA A 20 2.17 4.57 11.58
C ALA A 20 1.64 5.05 10.21
N ASN A 21 2.36 4.74 9.14
CA ASN A 21 1.92 5.08 7.78
C ASN A 21 0.64 4.33 7.39
N VAL A 22 0.53 3.05 7.72
CA VAL A 22 -0.69 2.27 7.49
C VAL A 22 -1.87 2.88 8.26
N ARG A 23 -1.70 3.16 9.56
CA ARG A 23 -2.75 3.79 10.38
C ARG A 23 -3.22 5.14 9.82
N LYS A 24 -2.29 5.91 9.28
CA LYS A 24 -2.59 7.21 8.66
C LYS A 24 -3.32 7.08 7.32
N THR A 25 -3.02 6.03 6.58
CA THR A 25 -3.53 5.79 5.22
C THR A 25 -4.95 5.20 5.25
N LEU A 26 -5.25 4.30 6.18
CA LEU A 26 -6.55 3.60 6.24
C LEU A 26 -7.77 4.53 6.24
N PRO A 27 -7.84 5.61 7.04
CA PRO A 27 -8.98 6.53 7.00
C PRO A 27 -9.14 7.24 5.64
N ARG A 28 -8.05 7.47 4.93
CA ARG A 28 -8.09 8.07 3.60
C ARG A 28 -8.61 7.12 2.54
N ILE A 29 -8.29 5.83 2.67
CA ILE A 29 -8.87 4.79 1.83
C ILE A 29 -10.39 4.72 2.06
N GLU A 30 -10.83 4.75 3.32
CA GLU A 30 -12.26 4.78 3.68
C GLU A 30 -12.97 6.00 3.08
N GLU A 31 -12.36 7.17 3.18
CA GLU A 31 -12.90 8.40 2.60
C GLU A 31 -13.04 8.30 1.07
N ALA A 32 -12.01 7.80 0.38
CA ALA A 32 -12.05 7.61 -1.06
C ALA A 32 -13.14 6.61 -1.48
N ALA A 33 -13.26 5.49 -0.77
CA ALA A 33 -14.30 4.50 -1.00
C ALA A 33 -15.70 5.09 -0.79
N ALA A 34 -15.89 5.88 0.27
CA ALA A 34 -17.17 6.56 0.56
C ALA A 34 -17.55 7.56 -0.55
N LYS A 35 -16.57 8.16 -1.22
CA LYS A 35 -16.78 9.02 -2.40
C LYS A 35 -16.98 8.24 -3.70
N GLY A 36 -17.03 6.91 -3.64
CA GLY A 36 -17.34 6.05 -4.76
C GLY A 36 -16.13 5.54 -5.54
N ALA A 37 -14.90 5.71 -5.04
CA ALA A 37 -13.73 5.13 -5.68
C ALA A 37 -13.80 3.60 -5.66
N LYS A 38 -13.47 2.97 -6.79
CA LYS A 38 -13.42 1.52 -6.94
C LYS A 38 -11.99 0.99 -7.01
N ILE A 39 -11.07 1.84 -7.45
CA ILE A 39 -9.64 1.57 -7.48
C ILE A 39 -8.96 2.71 -6.72
N ILE A 40 -8.12 2.37 -5.75
CA ILE A 40 -7.44 3.36 -4.91
C ILE A 40 -5.93 3.12 -5.02
N GLY A 41 -5.21 4.15 -5.48
CA GLY A 41 -3.76 4.15 -5.58
C GLY A 41 -3.13 4.93 -4.43
N LEU A 42 -2.08 4.35 -3.84
CA LEU A 42 -1.27 4.98 -2.80
C LEU A 42 0.02 5.54 -3.42
N GLN A 43 0.70 6.42 -2.68
CA GLN A 43 1.97 6.99 -3.13
C GLN A 43 3.10 5.95 -3.14
N GLU A 44 4.13 6.21 -3.92
CA GLU A 44 5.35 5.40 -3.95
C GLU A 44 5.92 5.21 -2.54
N MET A 45 6.26 3.96 -2.20
CA MET A 45 6.82 3.60 -0.89
C MET A 45 6.00 4.15 0.28
N PHE A 46 4.68 3.98 0.24
CA PHE A 46 3.76 4.61 1.21
C PHE A 46 4.03 4.21 2.66
N THR A 47 4.69 3.08 2.90
CA THR A 47 5.01 2.59 4.26
C THR A 47 6.21 3.26 4.88
N THR A 48 7.00 4.02 4.12
CA THR A 48 8.26 4.61 4.59
C THR A 48 8.43 6.04 4.09
N LYS A 49 9.32 6.78 4.72
CA LYS A 49 9.92 7.95 4.08
C LYS A 49 10.69 7.50 2.84
N TYR A 50 10.78 8.34 1.83
CA TYR A 50 11.56 8.04 0.63
C TYR A 50 13.05 8.11 0.96
N PHE A 51 13.61 7.01 1.43
CA PHE A 51 15.00 6.92 1.91
C PHE A 51 16.04 6.73 0.82
N CYS A 52 15.62 6.57 -0.44
CA CYS A 52 16.55 6.28 -1.56
C CYS A 52 17.54 7.41 -1.85
N ILE A 53 17.36 8.56 -1.21
CA ILE A 53 18.31 9.68 -1.23
C ILE A 53 19.45 9.51 -0.23
N THR A 54 19.42 8.49 0.61
CA THR A 54 20.45 8.16 1.60
C THR A 54 20.99 6.76 1.40
N GLN A 55 22.17 6.48 1.97
CA GLN A 55 22.79 5.16 1.90
C GLN A 55 22.95 4.56 3.31
N ASP A 56 21.84 4.45 4.03
CA ASP A 56 21.83 3.86 5.38
C ASP A 56 21.34 2.40 5.31
N PRO A 57 22.19 1.41 5.64
CA PRO A 57 21.79 -0.01 5.64
C PRO A 57 20.62 -0.33 6.57
N LYS A 58 20.35 0.48 7.59
CA LYS A 58 19.21 0.31 8.49
C LYS A 58 17.86 0.40 7.77
N ASN A 59 17.83 1.06 6.61
CA ASN A 59 16.60 1.16 5.83
C ASN A 59 16.10 -0.20 5.33
N PHE A 60 16.96 -1.22 5.20
CA PHE A 60 16.53 -2.57 4.84
C PHE A 60 15.62 -3.20 5.88
N ASP A 61 15.69 -2.78 7.15
CA ASP A 61 14.81 -3.25 8.21
C ASP A 61 13.35 -2.80 8.03
N LEU A 62 13.10 -1.85 7.14
CA LEU A 62 11.77 -1.35 6.80
C LEU A 62 11.05 -2.19 5.74
N ALA A 63 11.76 -3.12 5.10
CA ALA A 63 11.19 -3.95 4.04
C ALA A 63 10.25 -5.02 4.61
N GLU A 64 9.18 -5.29 3.88
CA GLU A 64 8.18 -6.29 4.26
C GLU A 64 7.97 -7.29 3.11
N PRO A 65 7.74 -8.59 3.40
CA PRO A 65 7.28 -9.51 2.37
C PRO A 65 5.85 -9.14 1.95
N ILE A 66 5.58 -9.20 0.65
CA ILE A 66 4.25 -8.82 0.13
C ILE A 66 3.18 -9.80 0.64
N GLU A 67 3.45 -11.08 0.59
CA GLU A 67 2.46 -12.14 0.83
C GLU A 67 2.07 -12.25 2.32
N THR A 68 2.98 -11.91 3.24
CA THR A 68 2.80 -12.14 4.68
C THR A 68 3.03 -10.90 5.54
N GLY A 69 3.48 -9.80 4.94
CA GLY A 69 3.81 -8.58 5.67
C GLY A 69 2.59 -7.90 6.29
N PRO A 70 2.76 -7.21 7.41
CA PRO A 70 1.65 -6.59 8.14
C PRO A 70 0.96 -5.48 7.34
N SER A 71 1.68 -4.71 6.53
CA SER A 71 1.10 -3.60 5.78
C SER A 71 0.11 -4.09 4.72
N VAL A 72 0.50 -5.04 3.88
CA VAL A 72 -0.39 -5.62 2.86
C VAL A 72 -1.55 -6.37 3.52
N THR A 73 -1.31 -7.06 4.63
CA THR A 73 -2.37 -7.75 5.39
C THR A 73 -3.46 -6.78 5.85
N GLU A 74 -3.09 -5.63 6.40
CA GLU A 74 -4.08 -4.62 6.84
C GLU A 74 -4.81 -3.99 5.64
N LEU A 75 -4.10 -3.70 4.55
CA LEU A 75 -4.74 -3.19 3.33
C LEU A 75 -5.68 -4.21 2.70
N ALA A 76 -5.34 -5.50 2.72
CA ALA A 76 -6.21 -6.57 2.21
C ALA A 76 -7.53 -6.67 2.99
N LYS A 77 -7.47 -6.52 4.32
CA LYS A 77 -8.68 -6.43 5.16
C LYS A 77 -9.54 -5.23 4.77
N ALA A 78 -8.92 -4.08 4.57
CA ALA A 78 -9.62 -2.86 4.16
C ALA A 78 -10.23 -3.00 2.76
N ALA A 79 -9.49 -3.55 1.79
CA ALA A 79 -9.98 -3.81 0.44
C ALA A 79 -11.24 -4.67 0.45
N LYS A 80 -11.20 -5.77 1.20
CA LYS A 80 -12.34 -6.67 1.37
C LYS A 80 -13.53 -6.00 2.02
N ARG A 81 -13.30 -5.28 3.12
CA ARG A 81 -14.37 -4.60 3.87
C ARG A 81 -15.06 -3.52 3.05
N LEU A 82 -14.30 -2.79 2.24
CA LEU A 82 -14.79 -1.65 1.46
C LEU A 82 -15.20 -2.03 0.03
N GLY A 83 -14.85 -3.23 -0.43
CA GLY A 83 -15.13 -3.68 -1.80
C GLY A 83 -14.37 -2.88 -2.86
N VAL A 84 -13.11 -2.53 -2.60
CA VAL A 84 -12.27 -1.72 -3.49
C VAL A 84 -10.96 -2.42 -3.81
N VAL A 85 -10.43 -2.14 -4.99
CA VAL A 85 -9.07 -2.54 -5.39
C VAL A 85 -8.08 -1.53 -4.82
N ILE A 86 -6.98 -1.99 -4.24
CA ILE A 86 -5.92 -1.12 -3.74
C ILE A 86 -4.61 -1.44 -4.47
N VAL A 87 -3.97 -0.40 -5.01
CA VAL A 87 -2.60 -0.48 -5.54
C VAL A 87 -1.68 0.11 -4.47
N ALA A 88 -0.82 -0.75 -3.91
CA ALA A 88 -0.01 -0.44 -2.74
C ALA A 88 1.49 -0.54 -3.06
N PRO A 89 2.15 0.60 -3.39
CA PRO A 89 3.60 0.64 -3.57
C PRO A 89 4.31 0.63 -2.22
N LEU A 90 5.21 -0.33 -2.02
CA LEU A 90 5.98 -0.43 -0.77
C LEU A 90 7.36 -1.07 -1.01
N PHE A 91 8.19 -1.02 0.03
CA PHE A 91 9.51 -1.62 0.01
C PHE A 91 9.41 -3.10 0.37
N GLU A 92 9.69 -3.95 -0.62
CA GLU A 92 9.54 -5.41 -0.51
C GLU A 92 10.82 -6.10 -0.07
N ALA A 93 10.70 -6.99 0.92
CA ALA A 93 11.67 -8.05 1.19
C ALA A 93 11.21 -9.32 0.46
N ARG A 94 11.83 -9.63 -0.67
CA ARG A 94 11.45 -10.78 -1.51
C ARG A 94 12.05 -12.10 -1.03
N GLY A 95 13.13 -12.02 -0.30
CA GLY A 95 13.86 -13.16 0.24
C GLY A 95 15.08 -12.69 1.00
N SER A 96 16.01 -13.60 1.31
CA SER A 96 17.22 -13.21 2.00
C SER A 96 18.03 -12.23 1.14
N GLU A 97 18.22 -11.01 1.65
CA GLU A 97 19.03 -9.96 1.02
C GLU A 97 18.56 -9.52 -0.39
N VAL A 98 17.28 -9.79 -0.73
CA VAL A 98 16.68 -9.35 -1.99
C VAL A 98 15.54 -8.40 -1.72
N TYR A 99 15.66 -7.17 -2.20
CA TYR A 99 14.72 -6.08 -1.94
C TYR A 99 14.26 -5.44 -3.24
N HIS A 100 13.02 -4.97 -3.26
CA HIS A 100 12.45 -4.28 -4.42
C HIS A 100 11.58 -3.10 -3.99
N ASN A 101 11.53 -2.09 -4.84
CA ASN A 101 10.47 -1.10 -4.85
C ASN A 101 9.30 -1.72 -5.64
N THR A 102 8.24 -2.11 -4.96
CA THR A 102 7.19 -2.98 -5.50
C THR A 102 5.82 -2.37 -5.31
N ALA A 103 4.96 -2.48 -6.32
CA ALA A 103 3.54 -2.22 -6.16
C ALA A 103 2.77 -3.55 -6.10
N ALA A 104 2.09 -3.79 -4.99
CA ALA A 104 1.16 -4.91 -4.84
C ALA A 104 -0.24 -4.48 -5.30
N VAL A 105 -0.94 -5.36 -6.00
CA VAL A 105 -2.33 -5.13 -6.40
C VAL A 105 -3.22 -6.06 -5.57
N ILE A 106 -4.12 -5.45 -4.79
CA ILE A 106 -5.03 -6.15 -3.89
C ILE A 106 -6.45 -6.00 -4.45
N ASP A 107 -7.11 -7.12 -4.70
CA ASP A 107 -8.48 -7.14 -5.22
C ASP A 107 -9.52 -6.77 -4.16
N ALA A 108 -10.72 -6.47 -4.61
CA ALA A 108 -11.85 -6.07 -3.77
C ALA A 108 -12.33 -7.17 -2.80
N ASP A 109 -11.90 -8.40 -2.97
CA ASP A 109 -12.14 -9.50 -2.04
C ASP A 109 -11.01 -9.69 -1.01
N GLY A 110 -9.95 -8.87 -1.09
CA GLY A 110 -8.77 -8.95 -0.24
C GLY A 110 -7.66 -9.85 -0.77
N THR A 111 -7.83 -10.45 -1.94
CA THR A 111 -6.79 -11.29 -2.57
C THR A 111 -5.68 -10.42 -3.16
N VAL A 112 -4.43 -10.79 -2.92
CA VAL A 112 -3.29 -10.18 -3.62
C VAL A 112 -3.21 -10.81 -5.01
N LEU A 113 -3.54 -10.04 -6.05
CA LEU A 113 -3.54 -10.51 -7.43
C LEU A 113 -2.13 -10.70 -7.99
N GLY A 114 -1.20 -9.88 -7.53
CA GLY A 114 0.17 -9.89 -8.01
C GLY A 114 0.93 -8.63 -7.63
N LYS A 115 2.10 -8.50 -8.20
CA LYS A 115 3.00 -7.40 -7.89
C LYS A 115 3.90 -7.09 -9.08
#